data_692f2ee860ff28db146b6c567fe1f0ce
#
_entry.id   692f2ee860ff28db146b6c567fe1f0ce
#
_cell.length_a   1.000
_cell.length_b   1.000
_cell.length_c   1.000
_cell.angle_alpha   90.00
_cell.angle_beta   90.00
_cell.angle_gamma   90.00
#
_symmetry.space_group_name_H-M   'P 1'
#
loop_
_entity.id
_entity.type
_entity.pdbx_description
1 polymer ?
#
loop_
_entity_poly.entity_id
_entity_poly.type
_entity_poly.pdbx_seq_one_letter_code
_entity_poly.pdbx_strand_id
1 'polypeptide(L)'
;MNNLIKGFIIGIGKILPGVSGALLAILMGVYDKSIDYIINFKRNKKESIKYLFPIGIGILLSIILFSKVIYYTLSKYYFEVMMLFVGLIIGTTPSIINKTEKKDNYLVIISFLIFFFISISNIDNTYIKQN
;
A
#
# COMPACT_ATOMS: atom_id res chain seq x y z
N MET A 1 -1.77 -17.70 -15.05
CA MET A 1 -2.71 -16.74 -14.41
C MET A 1 -2.69 -15.46 -15.23
N ASN A 2 -3.85 -14.91 -15.58
CA ASN A 2 -3.95 -13.74 -16.45
C ASN A 2 -3.36 -12.49 -15.77
N ASN A 3 -2.64 -11.63 -16.50
CA ASN A 3 -2.00 -10.41 -15.98
C ASN A 3 -3.02 -9.45 -15.31
N LEU A 4 -4.25 -9.43 -15.77
CA LEU A 4 -5.34 -8.67 -15.16
C LEU A 4 -5.64 -9.15 -13.74
N ILE A 5 -5.74 -10.46 -13.52
CA ILE A 5 -6.00 -11.05 -12.20
C ILE A 5 -4.81 -10.78 -11.26
N LYS A 6 -3.59 -10.88 -11.76
CA LYS A 6 -2.39 -10.54 -10.99
C LYS A 6 -2.41 -9.07 -10.55
N GLY A 7 -2.74 -8.16 -11.48
CA GLY A 7 -2.91 -6.75 -11.17
C GLY A 7 -4.01 -6.50 -10.12
N PHE A 8 -5.12 -7.20 -10.23
CA PHE A 8 -6.22 -7.09 -9.28
C PHE A 8 -5.81 -7.46 -7.84
N ILE A 9 -5.10 -8.59 -7.67
CA ILE A 9 -4.59 -9.03 -6.36
C ILE A 9 -3.55 -8.04 -5.81
N ILE A 10 -2.64 -7.54 -6.65
CA ILE A 10 -1.65 -6.53 -6.26
C ILE A 10 -2.34 -5.25 -5.78
N GLY A 11 -3.41 -4.83 -6.48
CA GLY A 11 -4.18 -3.64 -6.12
C GLY A 11 -4.90 -3.77 -4.77
N ILE A 12 -5.43 -4.95 -4.43
CA ILE A 12 -5.96 -5.23 -3.08
C ILE A 12 -4.88 -5.00 -2.02
N GLY A 13 -3.67 -5.53 -2.24
CA GLY A 13 -2.55 -5.35 -1.32
C GLY A 13 -2.05 -3.91 -1.17
N LYS A 14 -2.42 -3.01 -2.10
CA LYS A 14 -2.12 -1.57 -1.98
C LYS A 14 -3.11 -0.81 -1.10
N ILE A 15 -4.30 -1.33 -0.91
CA ILE A 15 -5.37 -0.70 -0.13
C ILE A 15 -5.30 -1.13 1.33
N LEU A 16 -4.93 -2.38 1.57
CA LEU A 16 -4.86 -2.92 2.93
C LEU A 16 -3.58 -2.44 3.64
N PRO A 17 -3.71 -1.71 4.77
CA PRO A 17 -2.53 -1.33 5.56
C PRO A 17 -1.82 -2.58 6.08
N GLY A 18 -0.48 -2.55 6.08
CA GLY A 18 0.34 -3.70 6.47
C GLY A 18 0.57 -4.74 5.36
N VAL A 19 -0.15 -4.67 4.24
CA VAL A 19 0.07 -5.57 3.09
C VAL A 19 0.83 -4.82 1.99
N SER A 20 2.01 -5.34 1.62
CA SER A 20 2.82 -4.75 0.57
C SER A 20 2.39 -5.24 -0.81
N GLY A 21 1.79 -4.35 -1.63
CA GLY A 21 1.48 -4.67 -3.02
C GLY A 21 2.72 -5.03 -3.86
N ALA A 22 3.90 -4.48 -3.51
CA ALA A 22 5.16 -4.85 -4.15
C ALA A 22 5.55 -6.29 -3.81
N LEU A 23 5.39 -6.72 -2.56
CA LEU A 23 5.64 -8.11 -2.15
C LEU A 23 4.73 -9.08 -2.91
N LEU A 24 3.44 -8.74 -3.06
CA LEU A 24 2.52 -9.54 -3.86
C LEU A 24 2.95 -9.61 -5.33
N ALA A 25 3.44 -8.52 -5.91
CA ALA A 25 3.96 -8.51 -7.27
C ALA A 25 5.19 -9.42 -7.43
N ILE A 26 6.09 -9.46 -6.43
CA ILE A 26 7.24 -10.36 -6.38
C ILE A 26 6.78 -11.82 -6.30
N LEU A 27 5.90 -12.15 -5.35
CA LEU A 27 5.38 -13.50 -5.16
C LEU A 27 4.65 -14.04 -6.41
N MET A 28 4.01 -13.14 -7.17
CA MET A 28 3.34 -13.49 -8.42
C MET A 28 4.26 -13.53 -9.64
N GLY A 29 5.55 -13.25 -9.48
CA GLY A 29 6.54 -13.22 -10.55
C GLY A 29 6.27 -12.14 -11.61
N VAL A 30 5.66 -11.02 -11.22
CA VAL A 30 5.31 -9.91 -12.12
C VAL A 30 6.26 -8.73 -11.92
N TYR A 31 6.88 -8.62 -10.75
CA TYR A 31 7.67 -7.46 -10.37
C TYR A 31 8.85 -7.21 -11.31
N ASP A 32 9.75 -8.19 -11.44
CA ASP A 32 10.96 -8.04 -12.25
C ASP A 32 10.65 -7.79 -13.72
N LYS A 33 9.67 -8.53 -14.27
CA LYS A 33 9.20 -8.32 -15.64
C LYS A 33 8.58 -6.93 -15.84
N SER A 34 7.82 -6.43 -14.86
CA SER A 34 7.24 -5.09 -14.96
C SER A 34 8.31 -4.01 -14.95
N ILE A 35 9.33 -4.15 -14.11
CA ILE A 35 10.49 -3.24 -14.09
C ILE A 35 11.23 -3.27 -15.43
N ASP A 36 11.51 -4.45 -15.97
CA ASP A 36 12.18 -4.60 -17.26
C ASP A 36 11.40 -3.93 -18.41
N TYR A 37 10.08 -4.15 -18.48
CA TYR A 37 9.23 -3.49 -19.48
C TYR A 37 9.12 -1.97 -19.28
N ILE A 38 9.24 -1.45 -18.07
CA ILE A 38 9.27 -0.01 -17.78
C ILE A 38 10.59 0.59 -18.25
N ILE A 39 11.74 -0.04 -17.90
CA ILE A 39 13.07 0.44 -18.29
C ILE A 39 13.23 0.43 -19.82
N ASN A 40 12.81 -0.65 -20.46
CA ASN A 40 12.92 -0.85 -21.90
C ASN A 40 11.72 -0.30 -22.70
N PHE A 41 10.87 0.52 -22.08
CA PHE A 41 9.63 1.03 -22.70
C PHE A 41 9.86 1.71 -24.04
N LYS A 42 10.92 2.51 -24.15
CA LYS A 42 11.26 3.23 -25.41
C LYS A 42 11.64 2.27 -26.54
N ARG A 43 12.23 1.12 -26.23
CA ARG A 43 12.72 0.14 -27.21
C ARG A 43 11.60 -0.77 -27.72
N ASN A 44 10.71 -1.21 -26.82
CA ASN A 44 9.66 -2.20 -27.09
C ASN A 44 8.27 -1.73 -26.63
N LYS A 45 7.83 -0.54 -27.08
CA LYS A 45 6.57 0.10 -26.62
C LYS A 45 5.35 -0.82 -26.71
N LYS A 46 5.18 -1.54 -27.84
CA LYS A 46 4.01 -2.38 -28.09
C LYS A 46 3.92 -3.56 -27.11
N GLU A 47 5.05 -4.21 -26.84
CA GLU A 47 5.10 -5.34 -25.90
C GLU A 47 4.96 -4.87 -24.46
N SER A 48 5.60 -3.76 -24.09
CA SER A 48 5.49 -3.16 -22.76
C SER A 48 4.04 -2.77 -22.43
N ILE A 49 3.36 -2.13 -23.36
CA ILE A 49 1.94 -1.78 -23.19
C ILE A 49 1.10 -3.05 -23.06
N LYS A 50 1.27 -4.02 -23.94
CA LYS A 50 0.52 -5.28 -23.93
C LYS A 50 0.66 -6.04 -22.60
N TYR A 51 1.83 -5.94 -21.96
CA TYR A 51 2.11 -6.59 -20.69
C TYR A 51 1.62 -5.77 -19.49
N LEU A 52 1.95 -4.47 -19.44
CA LEU A 52 1.66 -3.60 -18.28
C LEU A 52 0.20 -3.14 -18.24
N PHE A 53 -0.45 -2.94 -19.37
CA PHE A 53 -1.80 -2.43 -19.45
C PHE A 53 -2.84 -3.29 -18.71
N PRO A 54 -2.89 -4.63 -18.90
CA PRO A 54 -3.82 -5.47 -18.15
C PRO A 54 -3.52 -5.49 -16.64
N ILE A 55 -2.25 -5.37 -16.25
CA ILE A 55 -1.87 -5.27 -14.82
C ILE A 55 -2.39 -3.95 -14.25
N GLY A 56 -2.16 -2.83 -14.96
CA GLY A 56 -2.64 -1.52 -14.56
C GLY A 56 -4.16 -1.45 -14.41
N ILE A 57 -4.90 -1.99 -15.37
CA ILE A 57 -6.37 -2.08 -15.30
C ILE A 57 -6.80 -2.93 -14.10
N GLY A 58 -6.16 -4.07 -13.86
CA GLY A 58 -6.44 -4.91 -12.70
C GLY A 58 -6.27 -4.16 -11.38
N ILE A 59 -5.18 -3.41 -11.23
CA ILE A 59 -4.91 -2.58 -10.06
C ILE A 59 -5.99 -1.50 -9.90
N LEU A 60 -6.34 -0.77 -10.96
CA LEU A 60 -7.36 0.28 -10.91
C LEU A 60 -8.73 -0.28 -10.53
N LEU A 61 -9.14 -1.38 -11.15
CA LEU A 61 -10.41 -2.05 -10.84
C LEU A 61 -10.48 -2.48 -9.37
N SER A 62 -9.41 -3.07 -8.85
CA SER A 62 -9.39 -3.47 -7.45
C SER A 62 -9.47 -2.28 -6.50
N ILE A 63 -8.78 -1.18 -6.80
CA ILE A 63 -8.84 0.05 -6.00
C ILE A 63 -10.28 0.59 -5.97
N ILE A 64 -10.94 0.69 -7.11
CA ILE A 64 -12.31 1.21 -7.19
C ILE A 64 -13.30 0.31 -6.43
N LEU A 65 -13.23 -1.01 -6.63
CA LEU A 65 -14.13 -1.95 -6.00
C LEU A 65 -13.90 -2.04 -4.49
N PHE A 66 -12.65 -2.21 -4.07
CA PHE A 66 -12.30 -2.35 -2.65
C PHE A 66 -12.46 -1.04 -1.87
N SER A 67 -12.23 0.12 -2.48
CA SER A 67 -12.50 1.40 -1.80
C SER A 67 -13.96 1.51 -1.38
N LYS A 68 -14.91 1.07 -2.21
CA LYS A 68 -16.34 1.04 -1.84
C LYS A 68 -16.61 0.07 -0.69
N VAL A 69 -16.01 -1.12 -0.74
CA VAL A 69 -16.15 -2.12 0.33
C VAL A 69 -15.60 -1.60 1.65
N ILE A 70 -14.38 -1.02 1.63
CA ILE A 70 -13.76 -0.46 2.83
C ILE A 70 -14.58 0.71 3.37
N TYR A 71 -15.04 1.62 2.50
CA TYR A 71 -15.88 2.74 2.91
C TYR A 71 -17.17 2.26 3.59
N TYR A 72 -17.88 1.31 2.99
CA TYR A 72 -19.08 0.73 3.58
C TYR A 72 -18.82 0.05 4.92
N THR A 73 -17.74 -0.74 4.99
CA THR A 73 -17.37 -1.46 6.22
C THR A 73 -16.94 -0.52 7.33
N LEU A 74 -16.16 0.52 7.01
CA LEU A 74 -15.79 1.57 7.97
C LEU A 74 -17.01 2.36 8.47
N SER A 75 -18.00 2.61 7.61
CA SER A 75 -19.23 3.33 8.02
C SER A 75 -20.08 2.51 9.00
N LYS A 76 -20.06 1.18 8.90
CA LYS A 76 -20.90 0.28 9.70
C LYS A 76 -20.17 -0.36 10.89
N TYR A 77 -18.89 -0.70 10.70
CA TYR A 77 -18.06 -1.45 11.63
C TYR A 77 -16.70 -0.74 11.85
N TYR A 78 -16.77 0.54 12.22
CA TYR A 78 -15.56 1.37 12.35
C TYR A 78 -14.52 0.79 13.30
N PHE A 79 -14.95 0.37 14.49
CA PHE A 79 -14.05 -0.11 15.53
C PHE A 79 -13.36 -1.43 15.13
N GLU A 80 -14.13 -2.37 14.59
CA GLU A 80 -13.62 -3.69 14.19
C GLU A 80 -12.62 -3.55 13.04
N VAL A 81 -12.91 -2.68 12.07
CA VAL A 81 -11.99 -2.42 10.93
C VAL A 81 -10.72 -1.73 11.40
N MET A 82 -10.81 -0.78 12.31
CA MET A 82 -9.63 -0.12 12.89
C MET A 82 -8.77 -1.12 13.68
N MET A 83 -9.38 -1.99 14.47
CA MET A 83 -8.67 -3.06 15.19
C MET A 83 -7.98 -4.04 14.22
N LEU A 84 -8.66 -4.40 13.13
CA LEU A 84 -8.06 -5.21 12.07
C LEU A 84 -6.83 -4.52 11.46
N PHE A 85 -6.91 -3.23 11.15
CA PHE A 85 -5.80 -2.48 10.57
C PHE A 85 -4.61 -2.36 11.53
N VAL A 86 -4.89 -2.06 12.80
CA VAL A 86 -3.87 -2.04 13.86
C VAL A 86 -3.19 -3.41 13.99
N GLY A 87 -3.98 -4.49 13.99
CA GLY A 87 -3.45 -5.86 14.03
C GLY A 87 -2.55 -6.19 12.83
N LEU A 88 -2.94 -5.79 11.61
CA LEU A 88 -2.14 -5.99 10.40
C LEU A 88 -0.81 -5.20 10.47
N ILE A 89 -0.84 -3.96 10.94
CA ILE A 89 0.36 -3.13 11.09
C ILE A 89 1.30 -3.75 12.13
N ILE A 90 0.79 -4.12 13.31
CA ILE A 90 1.60 -4.77 14.35
C ILE A 90 2.15 -6.10 13.85
N GLY A 91 1.35 -6.91 13.16
CA GLY A 91 1.76 -8.21 12.62
C GLY A 91 2.86 -8.13 11.56
N THR A 92 2.93 -7.04 10.79
CA THR A 92 3.96 -6.83 9.77
C THR A 92 5.24 -6.18 10.31
N THR A 93 5.17 -5.52 11.46
CA THR A 93 6.29 -4.80 12.10
C THR A 93 7.53 -5.67 12.28
N PRO A 94 7.49 -6.92 12.82
CA PRO A 94 8.67 -7.76 12.98
C PRO A 94 9.38 -8.08 11.66
N SER A 95 8.61 -8.25 10.58
CA SER A 95 9.17 -8.53 9.25
C SER A 95 9.95 -7.34 8.68
N ILE A 96 9.56 -6.12 9.03
CA ILE A 96 10.23 -4.89 8.60
C ILE A 96 11.50 -4.68 9.43
N ILE A 97 11.41 -4.81 10.75
CA ILE A 97 12.54 -4.61 11.68
C ILE A 97 13.68 -5.57 11.37
N ASN A 98 13.39 -6.84 11.09
CA ASN A 98 14.39 -7.84 10.76
C ASN A 98 15.14 -7.59 9.45
N LYS A 99 14.58 -6.79 8.55
CA LYS A 99 15.19 -6.41 7.26
C LYS A 99 15.96 -5.09 7.32
N THR A 100 15.76 -4.30 8.36
CA THR A 100 16.42 -3.01 8.54
C THR A 100 17.74 -3.22 9.26
N GLU A 101 18.82 -2.69 8.71
CA GLU A 101 20.12 -2.70 9.41
C GLU A 101 20.00 -1.90 10.71
N LYS A 102 20.64 -2.39 11.78
CA LYS A 102 20.61 -1.75 13.12
C LYS A 102 21.00 -0.26 13.09
N LYS A 103 21.73 0.17 12.08
CA LYS A 103 22.19 1.54 11.90
C LYS A 103 21.07 2.53 11.60
N ASP A 104 19.94 2.08 11.02
CA ASP A 104 18.87 2.96 10.56
C ASP A 104 17.69 3.07 11.56
N ASN A 105 17.76 2.35 12.68
CA ASN A 105 16.70 2.37 13.70
C ASN A 105 16.43 3.76 14.27
N TYR A 106 17.46 4.64 14.35
CA TYR A 106 17.27 6.01 14.81
C TYR A 106 16.40 6.85 13.86
N LEU A 107 16.47 6.60 12.55
CA LEU A 107 15.63 7.28 11.56
C LEU A 107 14.15 6.94 11.73
N VAL A 108 13.84 5.70 12.08
CA VAL A 108 12.46 5.26 12.38
C VAL A 108 11.92 5.99 13.61
N ILE A 109 12.74 6.09 14.67
CA ILE A 109 12.37 6.79 15.90
C ILE A 109 12.16 8.28 15.62
N ILE A 110 13.06 8.92 14.87
CA ILE A 110 12.95 10.33 14.51
C ILE A 110 11.68 10.58 13.66
N SER A 111 11.43 9.74 12.67
CA SER A 111 10.24 9.86 11.82
C SER A 111 8.95 9.71 12.64
N PHE A 112 8.93 8.78 13.58
CA PHE A 112 7.80 8.59 14.49
C PHE A 112 7.57 9.83 15.38
N LEU A 113 8.65 10.38 15.96
CA LEU A 113 8.57 11.58 16.80
C LEU A 113 8.08 12.80 16.03
N ILE A 114 8.57 13.00 14.80
CA ILE A 114 8.14 14.10 13.92
C ILE A 114 6.64 13.96 13.61
N PHE A 115 6.21 12.76 13.19
CA PHE A 115 4.80 12.52 12.88
C PHE A 115 3.90 12.69 14.10
N PHE A 116 4.33 12.21 15.26
CA PHE A 116 3.62 12.36 16.54
C PHE A 116 3.46 13.83 16.93
N PHE A 117 4.53 14.63 16.76
CA PHE A 117 4.49 16.06 17.07
C PHE A 117 3.56 16.84 16.14
N ILE A 118 3.61 16.55 14.83
CA ILE A 118 2.70 17.13 13.83
C ILE A 118 1.25 16.75 14.13
N SER A 119 1.00 15.52 14.53
CA SER A 119 -0.34 15.02 14.86
C SER A 119 -0.93 15.77 16.06
N ILE A 120 -0.15 15.97 17.11
CA ILE A 120 -0.60 16.74 18.29
C ILE A 120 -0.87 18.21 17.93
N SER A 121 0.01 18.86 17.17
CA SER A 121 -0.16 20.24 16.76
C SER A 121 -1.42 20.48 15.92
N ASN A 122 -1.86 19.49 15.14
CA ASN A 122 -3.09 19.56 14.37
C ASN A 122 -4.36 19.37 15.22
N ILE A 123 -4.27 18.64 16.32
CA ILE A 123 -5.39 18.44 17.25
C ILE A 123 -5.79 19.79 17.87
N ASP A 124 -4.81 20.57 18.35
CA ASP A 124 -5.06 21.86 18.98
C ASP A 124 -5.74 22.86 18.02
N ASN A 125 -5.33 22.88 16.77
CA ASN A 125 -5.92 23.77 15.75
C ASN A 125 -7.37 23.40 15.37
N THR A 126 -7.77 22.17 15.53
CA THR A 126 -9.11 21.70 15.20
C THR A 126 -10.12 22.09 16.30
N TYR A 127 -9.72 22.02 17.56
CA TYR A 127 -10.56 22.42 18.69
C TYR A 127 -10.78 23.94 18.77
N ILE A 128 -9.81 24.74 18.38
CA ILE A 128 -9.91 26.23 18.41
C ILE A 128 -10.88 26.75 17.32
N LYS A 129 -11.10 26.02 16.25
CA LYS A 129 -11.92 26.45 15.11
C LYS A 129 -13.42 26.08 15.26
N GLN A 130 -13.80 25.33 16.31
CA GLN A 130 -15.19 24.94 16.58
C GLN A 130 -15.84 25.72 17.73
N ASN A 131 -15.15 26.67 18.35
CA ASN A 131 -15.67 27.64 19.30
C ASN A 131 -15.60 29.05 18.69
#